data_1486a155549c2a0c39edf44202f8b812
#
_entry.id   1486a155549c2a0c39edf44202f8b812
#
_cell.length_a   1.000
_cell.length_b   1.000
_cell.length_c   1.000
_cell.angle_alpha   90.00
_cell.angle_beta   90.00
_cell.angle_gamma   90.00
#
_symmetry.space_group_name_H-M   'P 1'
#
loop_
_entity.id
_entity.type
_entity.pdbx_description
1 polymer ?
#
loop_
_entity_poly.entity_id
_entity_poly.type
_entity_poly.pdbx_seq_one_letter_code
_entity_poly.pdbx_strand_id
1 'polypeptide(L)'
;MNSLTVSHDDPAKLQEFVDAYNSGNVCEHYLPCPKDENGEIIKDENSPNYWYVWNVNNWGTKWDFGKEEYHDPATIEDGKVVISFNTAWSPPIGFYNELENQDYKINATYFEPGMSFCGIYKNGKDNYIEYEDHDSIPRRIWDEYGLTDFFEMIEEDI
;
A
#
# COMPACT_ATOMS: atom_id res chain seq x y z
N MET A 1 -1.80 -7.43 3.61
CA MET A 1 -2.98 -6.56 3.82
C MET A 1 -2.52 -5.17 4.25
N ASN A 2 -3.14 -4.15 3.69
CA ASN A 2 -2.78 -2.76 3.94
C ASN A 2 -4.03 -1.93 4.21
N SER A 3 -3.87 -0.93 5.08
CA SER A 3 -4.86 0.13 5.32
C SER A 3 -4.16 1.47 5.21
N LEU A 4 -4.74 2.41 4.48
CA LEU A 4 -4.11 3.68 4.15
C LEU A 4 -5.11 4.82 4.33
N THR A 5 -4.69 5.83 5.07
CA THR A 5 -5.40 7.11 5.18
C THR A 5 -4.57 8.19 4.50
N VAL A 6 -5.17 8.88 3.53
CA VAL A 6 -4.53 9.91 2.72
C VAL A 6 -5.26 11.23 2.91
N SER A 7 -4.51 12.31 3.05
CA SER A 7 -5.06 13.67 3.01
C SER A 7 -4.09 14.61 2.30
N HIS A 8 -4.58 15.77 1.88
CA HIS A 8 -3.79 16.80 1.22
C HIS A 8 -4.45 18.15 1.49
N ASP A 9 -3.64 19.19 1.68
CA ASP A 9 -4.15 20.54 1.92
C ASP A 9 -4.86 21.12 0.69
N ASP A 10 -4.49 20.65 -0.53
CA ASP A 10 -5.16 21.01 -1.78
C ASP A 10 -6.24 19.95 -2.11
N PRO A 11 -7.54 20.33 -2.07
CA PRO A 11 -8.60 19.37 -2.39
C PRO A 11 -8.52 18.78 -3.80
N ALA A 12 -7.97 19.51 -4.75
CA ALA A 12 -7.79 19.01 -6.12
C ALA A 12 -6.77 17.87 -6.18
N LYS A 13 -5.73 17.93 -5.35
CA LYS A 13 -4.74 16.84 -5.23
C LYS A 13 -5.35 15.60 -4.60
N LEU A 14 -6.19 15.77 -3.60
CA LEU A 14 -6.86 14.64 -2.98
C LEU A 14 -7.84 13.97 -3.96
N GLN A 15 -8.54 14.76 -4.77
CA GLN A 15 -9.41 14.22 -5.82
C GLN A 15 -8.60 13.48 -6.89
N GLU A 16 -7.41 13.99 -7.25
CA GLU A 16 -6.50 13.29 -8.17
C GLU A 16 -6.15 11.89 -7.64
N PHE A 17 -5.87 11.77 -6.33
CA PHE A 17 -5.60 10.47 -5.72
C PHE A 17 -6.80 9.53 -5.84
N VAL A 18 -8.00 10.02 -5.53
CA VAL A 18 -9.24 9.24 -5.64
C VAL A 18 -9.43 8.72 -7.06
N ASP A 19 -9.26 9.60 -8.05
CA ASP A 19 -9.43 9.23 -9.45
C ASP A 19 -8.39 8.20 -9.91
N ALA A 20 -7.14 8.37 -9.50
CA ALA A 20 -6.06 7.42 -9.81
C ALA A 20 -6.31 6.04 -9.18
N TYR A 21 -6.70 6.01 -7.92
CA TYR A 21 -7.01 4.75 -7.24
C TYR A 21 -8.21 4.05 -7.88
N ASN A 22 -9.27 4.79 -8.17
CA ASN A 22 -10.49 4.24 -8.77
C ASN A 22 -10.28 3.75 -10.20
N SER A 23 -9.22 4.24 -10.89
CA SER A 23 -8.86 3.76 -12.23
C SER A 23 -8.08 2.44 -12.21
N GLY A 24 -7.56 2.02 -11.06
CA GLY A 24 -6.93 0.72 -10.88
C GLY A 24 -5.40 0.70 -10.81
N ASN A 25 -4.71 1.81 -11.14
CA ASN A 25 -3.24 1.83 -11.23
C ASN A 25 -2.67 3.08 -10.57
N VAL A 26 -2.72 3.11 -9.24
CA VAL A 26 -2.35 4.32 -8.49
C VAL A 26 -0.83 4.56 -8.46
N CYS A 27 -0.01 3.50 -8.37
CA CYS A 27 1.44 3.66 -8.36
C CYS A 27 1.96 4.22 -9.69
N GLU A 28 1.49 3.69 -10.81
CA GLU A 28 1.87 4.15 -12.15
C GLU A 28 1.53 5.62 -12.36
N HIS A 29 0.42 6.08 -11.80
CA HIS A 29 0.00 7.47 -11.90
C HIS A 29 1.00 8.43 -11.25
N TYR A 30 1.51 8.09 -10.05
CA TYR A 30 2.38 8.97 -9.27
C TYR A 30 3.87 8.75 -9.51
N LEU A 31 4.25 7.53 -9.87
CA LEU A 31 5.65 7.13 -10.03
C LEU A 31 5.74 6.11 -11.18
N PRO A 32 5.66 6.58 -12.43
CA PRO A 32 5.58 5.70 -13.59
C PRO A 32 6.79 4.76 -13.73
N CYS A 33 6.50 3.48 -13.93
CA CYS A 33 7.52 2.49 -14.27
C CYS A 33 8.08 2.80 -15.68
N PRO A 34 9.40 2.76 -15.88
CA PRO A 34 9.99 3.02 -17.20
C PRO A 34 9.44 2.08 -18.28
N LYS A 35 9.27 2.63 -19.48
CA LYS A 35 8.77 1.91 -20.65
C LYS A 35 9.82 1.89 -21.74
N ASP A 36 9.72 0.93 -22.65
CA ASP A 36 10.57 0.86 -23.85
C ASP A 36 10.05 1.82 -24.96
N GLU A 37 10.69 1.78 -26.13
CA GLU A 37 10.33 2.60 -27.28
C GLU A 37 8.89 2.41 -27.74
N ASN A 38 8.31 1.24 -27.48
CA ASN A 38 6.94 0.89 -27.87
C ASN A 38 5.91 1.19 -26.77
N GLY A 39 6.34 1.78 -25.65
CA GLY A 39 5.46 2.08 -24.52
C GLY A 39 5.14 0.85 -23.66
N GLU A 40 5.92 -0.20 -23.75
CA GLU A 40 5.74 -1.44 -22.99
C GLU A 40 6.73 -1.53 -21.83
N ILE A 41 6.36 -2.30 -20.79
CA ILE A 41 7.26 -2.55 -19.66
C ILE A 41 8.53 -3.25 -20.13
N ILE A 42 9.64 -2.97 -19.45
CA ILE A 42 10.95 -3.51 -19.82
C ILE A 42 11.10 -4.91 -19.21
N LYS A 43 11.12 -5.93 -20.05
CA LYS A 43 11.18 -7.35 -19.66
C LYS A 43 12.59 -7.93 -19.69
N ASP A 44 13.60 -7.16 -20.07
CA ASP A 44 14.99 -7.60 -20.07
C ASP A 44 15.53 -7.58 -18.64
N GLU A 45 15.78 -8.76 -18.08
CA GLU A 45 16.29 -8.95 -16.71
C GLU A 45 17.65 -8.30 -16.47
N ASN A 46 18.40 -8.02 -17.52
CA ASN A 46 19.72 -7.38 -17.42
C ASN A 46 19.65 -5.85 -17.49
N SER A 47 18.46 -5.30 -17.80
CA SER A 47 18.27 -3.86 -17.81
C SER A 47 18.19 -3.32 -16.38
N PRO A 48 18.79 -2.14 -16.10
CA PRO A 48 18.60 -1.49 -14.80
C PRO A 48 17.16 -1.06 -14.57
N ASN A 49 16.35 -1.02 -15.62
CA ASN A 49 14.93 -0.65 -15.55
C ASN A 49 13.99 -1.86 -15.75
N TYR A 50 14.51 -3.07 -15.52
CA TYR A 50 13.67 -4.28 -15.54
C TYR A 50 12.48 -4.09 -14.61
N TRP A 51 11.27 -4.26 -15.14
CA TRP A 51 10.02 -3.85 -14.47
C TRP A 51 9.86 -4.40 -13.05
N TYR A 52 10.20 -5.67 -12.84
CA TYR A 52 10.06 -6.31 -11.54
C TYR A 52 10.95 -5.65 -10.49
N VAL A 53 12.23 -5.54 -10.80
CA VAL A 53 13.22 -4.94 -9.89
C VAL A 53 12.93 -3.46 -9.68
N TRP A 54 12.57 -2.75 -10.77
CA TRP A 54 12.22 -1.34 -10.68
C TRP A 54 11.03 -1.11 -9.76
N ASN A 55 9.95 -1.89 -9.92
CA ASN A 55 8.74 -1.74 -9.10
C ASN A 55 9.04 -2.00 -7.62
N VAL A 56 9.77 -3.08 -7.31
CA VAL A 56 10.13 -3.41 -5.92
C VAL A 56 11.00 -2.32 -5.29
N ASN A 57 11.97 -1.78 -6.04
CA ASN A 57 12.87 -0.75 -5.53
C ASN A 57 12.22 0.63 -5.40
N ASN A 58 11.24 0.95 -6.23
CA ASN A 58 10.63 2.28 -6.27
C ASN A 58 9.25 2.35 -5.62
N TRP A 59 8.38 1.37 -5.87
CA TRP A 59 7.06 1.31 -5.22
C TRP A 59 7.10 0.59 -3.88
N GLY A 60 8.01 -0.36 -3.71
CA GLY A 60 8.05 -1.26 -2.55
C GLY A 60 7.21 -2.52 -2.74
N THR A 61 6.56 -2.69 -3.88
CA THR A 61 5.74 -3.85 -4.22
C THR A 61 5.91 -4.21 -5.69
N LYS A 62 5.72 -5.49 -6.01
CA LYS A 62 5.87 -6.01 -7.37
C LYS A 62 4.80 -5.47 -8.33
N TRP A 63 3.55 -5.44 -7.89
CA TRP A 63 2.39 -5.07 -8.71
C TRP A 63 1.79 -3.74 -8.26
N ASP A 64 1.27 -2.99 -9.23
CA ASP A 64 0.45 -1.83 -8.93
C ASP A 64 -0.86 -2.26 -8.28
N PHE A 65 -1.58 -1.31 -7.71
CA PHE A 65 -2.85 -1.59 -7.06
C PHE A 65 -3.82 -0.43 -7.29
N GLY A 66 -5.09 -0.70 -7.00
CA GLY A 66 -6.17 0.26 -7.10
C GLY A 66 -7.49 -0.43 -6.79
N LYS A 67 -8.59 0.25 -7.10
CA LYS A 67 -9.92 -0.30 -6.91
C LYS A 67 -10.10 -1.54 -7.76
N GLU A 68 -10.45 -2.65 -7.12
CA GLU A 68 -10.83 -3.89 -7.80
C GLU A 68 -12.34 -3.93 -8.06
N GLU A 69 -12.78 -4.86 -8.90
CA GLU A 69 -14.17 -4.94 -9.38
C GLU A 69 -15.20 -5.01 -8.25
N TYR A 70 -14.89 -5.75 -7.17
CA TYR A 70 -15.81 -5.93 -6.04
C TYR A 70 -15.58 -4.95 -4.90
N HIS A 71 -14.68 -4.00 -5.05
CA HIS A 71 -14.47 -2.96 -4.05
C HIS A 71 -15.34 -1.75 -4.35
N ASP A 72 -15.82 -1.11 -3.30
CA ASP A 72 -16.45 0.19 -3.45
C ASP A 72 -15.42 1.22 -3.90
N PRO A 73 -15.83 2.23 -4.68
CA PRO A 73 -14.90 3.30 -5.06
C PRO A 73 -14.44 4.09 -3.83
N ALA A 74 -13.19 4.55 -3.87
CA ALA A 74 -12.69 5.46 -2.86
C ALA A 74 -13.45 6.79 -2.92
N THR A 75 -13.75 7.36 -1.76
CA THR A 75 -14.44 8.64 -1.63
C THR A 75 -13.73 9.51 -0.61
N ILE A 76 -13.93 10.83 -0.74
CA ILE A 76 -13.40 11.79 0.24
C ILE A 76 -14.46 12.00 1.31
N GLU A 77 -14.08 11.72 2.57
CA GLU A 77 -14.93 11.97 3.74
C GLU A 77 -14.13 12.74 4.80
N ASP A 78 -14.66 13.86 5.25
CA ASP A 78 -13.99 14.71 6.24
C ASP A 78 -12.55 15.11 5.85
N GLY A 79 -12.34 15.37 4.56
CA GLY A 79 -11.02 15.78 4.04
C GLY A 79 -10.00 14.66 3.96
N LYS A 80 -10.43 13.41 4.02
CA LYS A 80 -9.56 12.23 3.99
C LYS A 80 -10.10 11.16 3.07
N VAL A 81 -9.20 10.29 2.61
CA VAL A 81 -9.54 9.05 1.90
C VAL A 81 -9.00 7.89 2.70
N VAL A 82 -9.83 6.91 2.99
CA VAL A 82 -9.41 5.69 3.68
C VAL A 82 -9.65 4.51 2.74
N ILE A 83 -8.60 3.75 2.47
CA ILE A 83 -8.65 2.57 1.59
C ILE A 83 -7.96 1.38 2.23
N SER A 84 -8.44 0.19 1.87
CA SER A 84 -7.83 -1.09 2.23
C SER A 84 -7.54 -1.86 0.96
N PHE A 85 -6.34 -2.45 0.87
CA PHE A 85 -5.91 -3.13 -0.35
C PHE A 85 -4.82 -4.15 -0.01
N ASN A 86 -4.55 -5.04 -0.96
CA ASN A 86 -3.47 -6.02 -0.85
C ASN A 86 -2.34 -5.67 -1.80
N THR A 87 -1.11 -5.96 -1.37
CA THR A 87 0.08 -5.85 -2.22
C THR A 87 0.87 -7.15 -2.18
N ALA A 88 1.68 -7.39 -3.22
CA ALA A 88 2.50 -8.58 -3.31
C ALA A 88 3.76 -8.44 -2.46
N TRP A 89 3.95 -9.34 -1.49
CA TRP A 89 5.15 -9.56 -0.66
C TRP A 89 5.41 -8.51 0.42
N SER A 90 5.13 -7.23 0.16
CA SER A 90 5.46 -6.16 1.09
C SER A 90 4.54 -4.95 0.90
N PRO A 91 4.43 -4.07 1.91
CA PRO A 91 3.66 -2.83 1.76
C PRO A 91 4.36 -1.88 0.78
N PRO A 92 3.61 -0.99 0.11
CA PRO A 92 4.18 -0.12 -0.91
C PRO A 92 4.84 1.13 -0.31
N ILE A 93 5.89 0.93 0.49
CA ILE A 93 6.56 2.00 1.24
C ILE A 93 7.18 3.06 0.31
N GLY A 94 7.78 2.63 -0.81
CA GLY A 94 8.34 3.56 -1.78
C GLY A 94 7.29 4.47 -2.40
N PHE A 95 6.11 3.91 -2.66
CA PHE A 95 4.96 4.69 -3.13
C PHE A 95 4.50 5.69 -2.06
N TYR A 96 4.42 5.28 -0.80
CA TYR A 96 4.06 6.19 0.29
C TYR A 96 5.07 7.34 0.40
N ASN A 97 6.36 7.04 0.28
CA ASN A 97 7.40 8.08 0.30
C ASN A 97 7.21 9.09 -0.84
N GLU A 98 6.84 8.62 -2.02
CA GLU A 98 6.58 9.51 -3.17
C GLU A 98 5.37 10.40 -2.93
N LEU A 99 4.30 9.87 -2.35
CA LEU A 99 3.14 10.68 -1.98
C LEU A 99 3.53 11.76 -0.96
N GLU A 100 4.32 11.42 0.05
CA GLU A 100 4.83 12.40 1.03
C GLU A 100 5.66 13.49 0.34
N ASN A 101 6.48 13.12 -0.67
CA ASN A 101 7.25 14.08 -1.46
C ASN A 101 6.35 15.05 -2.24
N GLN A 102 5.12 14.67 -2.53
CA GLN A 102 4.12 15.50 -3.22
C GLN A 102 3.14 16.15 -2.24
N ASP A 103 3.51 16.26 -0.97
CA ASP A 103 2.78 16.93 0.10
C ASP A 103 1.48 16.23 0.53
N TYR A 104 1.26 14.99 0.12
CA TYR A 104 0.21 14.16 0.71
C TYR A 104 0.61 13.77 2.14
N LYS A 105 -0.36 13.70 3.03
CA LYS A 105 -0.15 13.19 4.39
C LYS A 105 -0.61 11.75 4.44
N ILE A 106 0.29 10.87 4.82
CA ILE A 106 0.08 9.43 4.80
C ILE A 106 0.11 8.87 6.22
N ASN A 107 -0.90 8.06 6.53
CA ASN A 107 -0.94 7.27 7.75
C ASN A 107 -1.43 5.89 7.36
N ALA A 108 -0.57 4.89 7.50
CA ALA A 108 -0.84 3.55 7.00
C ALA A 108 -0.41 2.48 7.98
N THR A 109 -1.08 1.34 7.88
CA THR A 109 -0.69 0.12 8.58
C THR A 109 -0.60 -1.02 7.58
N TYR A 110 0.10 -2.07 7.97
CA TYR A 110 0.13 -3.31 7.20
C TYR A 110 0.24 -4.50 8.15
N PHE A 111 -0.28 -5.64 7.69
CA PHE A 111 -0.28 -6.88 8.44
C PHE A 111 -0.08 -8.05 7.48
N GLU A 112 0.93 -8.89 7.75
CA GLU A 112 1.25 -10.06 6.94
C GLU A 112 1.40 -11.29 7.86
N PRO A 113 0.37 -12.16 7.93
CA PRO A 113 0.38 -13.29 8.86
C PRO A 113 1.28 -14.45 8.40
N GLY A 114 1.49 -14.61 7.10
CA GLY A 114 2.30 -15.71 6.57
C GLY A 114 3.77 -15.62 6.95
N MET A 115 4.31 -14.40 6.99
CA MET A 115 5.70 -14.15 7.37
C MET A 115 5.82 -13.49 8.75
N SER A 116 4.72 -13.34 9.45
CA SER A 116 4.65 -12.81 10.82
C SER A 116 5.27 -11.41 10.97
N PHE A 117 4.88 -10.49 10.10
CA PHE A 117 5.26 -9.10 10.26
C PHE A 117 4.08 -8.14 10.13
N CYS A 118 4.25 -6.96 10.67
CA CYS A 118 3.29 -5.87 10.59
C CYS A 118 4.04 -4.54 10.74
N GLY A 119 3.35 -3.44 10.58
CA GLY A 119 3.97 -2.15 10.79
C GLY A 119 3.03 -0.97 10.66
N ILE A 120 3.56 0.18 11.02
CA ILE A 120 2.87 1.47 10.96
C ILE A 120 3.76 2.46 10.23
N TYR A 121 3.25 3.03 9.14
CA TYR A 121 3.88 4.11 8.41
C TYR A 121 3.20 5.43 8.81
N LYS A 122 3.97 6.33 9.38
CA LYS A 122 3.45 7.61 9.86
C LYS A 122 4.55 8.68 9.83
N ASN A 123 4.20 9.88 9.41
CA ASN A 123 5.13 11.02 9.36
C ASN A 123 6.39 10.73 8.52
N GLY A 124 6.23 10.04 7.39
CA GLY A 124 7.33 9.71 6.51
C GLY A 124 8.23 8.58 6.99
N LYS A 125 7.82 7.87 8.03
CA LYS A 125 8.63 6.82 8.64
C LYS A 125 7.88 5.50 8.76
N ASP A 126 8.54 4.41 8.30
CA ASP A 126 8.03 3.04 8.45
C ASP A 126 8.57 2.42 9.75
N ASN A 127 7.68 1.97 10.61
CA ASN A 127 8.01 1.22 11.81
C ASN A 127 7.62 -0.25 11.59
N TYR A 128 8.57 -1.03 11.10
CA TYR A 128 8.43 -2.45 10.80
C TYR A 128 8.58 -3.29 12.07
N ILE A 129 7.72 -4.30 12.24
CA ILE A 129 7.70 -5.18 13.42
C ILE A 129 7.62 -6.63 12.95
N GLU A 130 8.61 -7.43 13.31
CA GLU A 130 8.50 -8.89 13.24
C GLU A 130 7.97 -9.37 14.58
N TYR A 131 6.91 -10.17 14.58
CA TYR A 131 6.34 -10.67 15.82
C TYR A 131 6.49 -12.18 15.94
N GLU A 132 6.89 -12.65 17.12
CA GLU A 132 6.94 -14.08 17.46
C GLU A 132 5.67 -14.50 18.17
N ASP A 133 5.12 -13.63 19.01
CA ASP A 133 3.84 -13.87 19.65
C ASP A 133 2.86 -12.73 19.34
N HIS A 134 1.58 -13.01 19.51
CA HIS A 134 0.50 -12.07 19.17
C HIS A 134 0.49 -10.82 20.05
N ASP A 135 1.03 -10.91 21.26
CA ASP A 135 1.06 -9.77 22.19
C ASP A 135 2.01 -8.67 21.72
N SER A 136 2.95 -9.00 20.81
CA SER A 136 3.88 -8.03 20.23
C SER A 136 3.23 -7.15 19.16
N ILE A 137 2.04 -7.49 18.68
CA ILE A 137 1.33 -6.74 17.66
C ILE A 137 0.71 -5.49 18.27
N PRO A 138 0.98 -4.28 17.73
CA PRO A 138 0.38 -3.06 18.25
C PRO A 138 -1.14 -3.10 18.27
N ARG A 139 -1.75 -2.55 19.33
CA ARG A 139 -3.20 -2.53 19.50
C ARG A 139 -3.93 -1.92 18.31
N ARG A 140 -3.38 -0.88 17.72
CA ARG A 140 -3.95 -0.26 16.52
C ARG A 140 -4.13 -1.26 15.38
N ILE A 141 -3.09 -2.07 15.10
CA ILE A 141 -3.13 -3.08 14.04
C ILE A 141 -4.10 -4.19 14.42
N TRP A 142 -4.08 -4.60 15.67
CA TRP A 142 -4.98 -5.62 16.19
C TRP A 142 -6.45 -5.24 15.94
N ASP A 143 -6.83 -4.01 16.30
CA ASP A 143 -8.20 -3.53 16.13
C ASP A 143 -8.57 -3.29 14.66
N GLU A 144 -7.65 -2.72 13.90
CA GLU A 144 -7.88 -2.35 12.49
C GLU A 144 -8.10 -3.56 11.58
N TYR A 145 -7.41 -4.67 11.86
CA TYR A 145 -7.52 -5.90 11.09
C TYR A 145 -8.38 -6.98 11.73
N GLY A 146 -9.00 -6.69 12.87
CA GLY A 146 -9.88 -7.65 13.56
C GLY A 146 -9.15 -8.93 13.94
N LEU A 147 -7.96 -8.83 14.52
CA LEU A 147 -7.08 -9.97 14.73
C LEU A 147 -7.57 -10.98 15.77
N THR A 148 -8.45 -10.58 16.69
CA THR A 148 -9.06 -11.53 17.61
C THR A 148 -9.81 -12.61 16.83
N ASP A 149 -10.69 -12.20 15.92
CA ASP A 149 -11.47 -13.13 15.10
C ASP A 149 -10.58 -13.85 14.09
N PHE A 150 -9.60 -13.16 13.53
CA PHE A 150 -8.66 -13.72 12.56
C PHE A 150 -7.87 -14.91 13.14
N PHE A 151 -7.29 -14.74 14.32
CA PHE A 151 -6.49 -15.79 14.94
C PHE A 151 -7.36 -16.92 15.51
N GLU A 152 -8.55 -16.64 16.00
CA GLU A 152 -9.51 -17.67 16.43
C GLU A 152 -9.91 -18.56 15.24
N MET A 153 -10.14 -17.96 14.08
CA MET A 153 -10.49 -18.69 12.86
C MET A 153 -9.38 -19.64 12.41
N ILE A 154 -8.12 -19.20 12.49
CA ILE A 154 -6.96 -20.02 12.15
C ILE A 154 -6.82 -21.19 13.13
N GLU A 155 -7.05 -20.98 14.43
CA GLU A 155 -6.97 -22.04 15.45
C GLU A 155 -8.06 -23.10 15.26
N GLU A 156 -9.25 -22.72 14.79
CA GLU A 156 -10.35 -23.67 14.51
C GLU A 156 -10.05 -24.56 13.28
N ASP A 157 -9.23 -24.12 12.36
CA ASP A 157 -8.86 -24.86 11.15
C ASP A 157 -7.73 -25.88 11.39
N ILE A 158 -7.16 -25.91 12.59
CA ILE A 158 -6.14 -26.86 12.98
C ILE A 158 -6.81 -28.06 13.69
#